data_3c98ba37ae8c73323a128b1faa50d192
#
_entry.id   3c98ba37ae8c73323a128b1faa50d192
#
_cell.length_a   1.000
_cell.length_b   1.000
_cell.length_c   1.000
_cell.angle_alpha   90.00
_cell.angle_beta   90.00
_cell.angle_gamma   90.00
#
_symmetry.space_group_name_H-M   'P 1'
#
loop_
_entity.id
_entity.type
_entity.pdbx_description
1 polymer ?
#
loop_
_entity_poly.entity_id
_entity_poly.type
_entity_poly.pdbx_seq_one_letter_code
_entity_poly.pdbx_strand_id
1 'polypeptide(L)'
;KILALALDFDGCLANENLKRLRLGSLESIEISPRLLELVKTHKRFTKHLHLPLQAGSDEILKAMNRHYTTDEFARLIENIRREVPDIAISTDIIVGFPGETDELFQKSLEFAKSMGFMKMHVFPYSKRAGTPAAKMTNQVDEAVKKQRVHLMQKMAEQSATEFYQRFLGRELEVLFEQEQDGCMEGLTSNYIRVYIKNDGEITSGDIRFVKLVKLFKDGILGELI
;
A
#
# COMPACT_ATOMS: atom_id res chain seq x y z
N LYS A 1 -6.66 18.81 -12.95
CA LYS A 1 -5.91 18.49 -11.70
C LYS A 1 -4.74 17.53 -11.96
N ILE A 2 -4.95 16.47 -12.74
CA ILE A 2 -3.85 15.53 -13.12
C ILE A 2 -2.75 16.21 -13.94
N LEU A 3 -3.11 17.18 -14.78
CA LEU A 3 -2.15 17.94 -15.57
C LEU A 3 -1.23 18.83 -14.69
N ALA A 4 -1.76 19.39 -13.61
CA ALA A 4 -0.98 20.17 -12.66
C ALA A 4 -0.02 19.31 -11.83
N LEU A 5 -0.44 18.09 -11.45
CA LEU A 5 0.44 17.11 -10.82
C LEU A 5 1.56 16.67 -11.78
N ALA A 6 1.24 16.43 -13.05
CA ALA A 6 2.24 16.03 -14.06
C ALA A 6 3.29 17.11 -14.32
N LEU A 7 2.94 18.38 -14.24
CA LEU A 7 3.89 19.49 -14.37
C LEU A 7 4.84 19.58 -13.16
N ASP A 8 4.35 19.35 -11.95
CA ASP A 8 5.19 19.21 -10.76
C ASP A 8 6.11 17.96 -10.84
N PHE A 9 5.63 16.88 -11.42
CA PHE A 9 6.43 15.66 -11.62
C PHE A 9 7.56 15.87 -12.62
N ASP A 10 7.33 16.57 -13.72
CA ASP A 10 8.37 16.84 -14.72
C ASP A 10 9.51 17.67 -14.11
N GLY A 11 9.21 18.66 -13.27
CA GLY A 11 10.21 19.43 -12.52
C GLY A 11 10.97 18.58 -11.50
N CYS A 12 10.28 17.71 -10.75
CA CYS A 12 10.90 16.78 -9.81
C CYS A 12 11.77 15.73 -10.52
N LEU A 13 11.32 15.20 -11.66
CA LEU A 13 12.06 14.18 -12.41
C LEU A 13 13.32 14.74 -13.08
N ALA A 14 13.33 16.03 -13.40
CA ALA A 14 14.50 16.72 -13.94
C ALA A 14 15.59 17.01 -12.88
N ASN A 15 15.27 16.93 -11.58
CA ASN A 15 16.25 17.13 -10.52
C ASN A 15 17.20 15.92 -10.43
N GLU A 16 18.46 16.13 -10.77
CA GLU A 16 19.49 15.07 -10.77
C GLU A 16 19.73 14.44 -9.39
N ASN A 17 19.47 15.18 -8.32
CA ASN A 17 19.63 14.71 -6.93
C ASN A 17 18.46 13.84 -6.44
N LEU A 18 17.31 13.82 -7.16
CA LEU A 18 16.17 12.99 -6.80
C LEU A 18 16.46 11.53 -7.14
N LYS A 19 16.58 10.69 -6.14
CA LYS A 19 16.86 9.26 -6.30
C LYS A 19 15.59 8.44 -6.59
N ARG A 20 14.51 8.72 -5.88
CA ARG A 20 13.21 8.03 -6.05
C ARG A 20 12.05 8.99 -5.86
N LEU A 21 11.00 8.79 -6.65
CA LEU A 21 9.73 9.52 -6.57
C LEU A 21 8.62 8.53 -6.24
N ARG A 22 7.93 8.78 -5.13
CA ARG A 22 6.75 8.03 -4.70
C ARG A 22 5.50 8.88 -4.87
N LEU A 23 4.45 8.26 -5.40
CA LEU A 23 3.13 8.88 -5.46
C LEU A 23 2.44 8.77 -4.09
N GLY A 24 1.71 9.81 -3.71
CA GLY A 24 0.83 9.80 -2.55
C GLY A 24 -0.43 8.97 -2.79
N SER A 25 -1.48 9.28 -2.03
CA SER A 25 -2.79 8.65 -2.19
C SER A 25 -3.42 9.05 -3.52
N LEU A 26 -3.88 8.06 -4.29
CA LEU A 26 -4.54 8.26 -5.58
C LEU A 26 -5.95 7.67 -5.51
N GLU A 27 -6.93 8.41 -6.02
CA GLU A 27 -8.25 7.84 -6.26
C GLU A 27 -8.19 6.91 -7.50
N SER A 28 -9.04 5.87 -7.51
CA SER A 28 -9.04 4.86 -8.57
C SER A 28 -9.20 5.45 -9.98
N ILE A 29 -9.95 6.53 -10.11
CA ILE A 29 -10.17 7.25 -11.38
C ILE A 29 -8.94 8.05 -11.88
N GLU A 30 -7.95 8.27 -11.03
CA GLU A 30 -6.73 9.02 -11.37
C GLU A 30 -5.67 8.15 -12.04
N ILE A 31 -5.86 6.82 -12.05
CA ILE A 31 -4.94 5.87 -12.65
C ILE A 31 -5.12 5.85 -14.17
N SER A 32 -4.36 6.68 -14.84
CA SER A 32 -4.35 6.74 -16.30
C SER A 32 -3.32 5.77 -16.92
N PRO A 33 -3.50 5.33 -18.18
CA PRO A 33 -2.49 4.54 -18.89
C PRO A 33 -1.12 5.21 -18.96
N ARG A 34 -1.09 6.55 -19.10
CA ARG A 34 0.15 7.33 -19.10
C ARG A 34 0.87 7.28 -17.76
N LEU A 35 0.12 7.32 -16.64
CA LEU A 35 0.70 7.19 -15.31
C LEU A 35 1.32 5.80 -15.11
N LEU A 36 0.61 4.73 -15.52
CA LEU A 36 1.12 3.36 -15.45
C LEU A 36 2.38 3.19 -16.29
N GLU A 37 2.41 3.78 -17.49
CA GLU A 37 3.61 3.75 -18.34
C GLU A 37 4.81 4.43 -17.67
N LEU A 38 4.61 5.58 -17.01
CA LEU A 38 5.67 6.24 -16.23
C LEU A 38 6.14 5.37 -15.06
N VAL A 39 5.23 4.78 -14.29
CA VAL A 39 5.58 3.87 -13.18
C VAL A 39 6.35 2.65 -13.68
N LYS A 40 6.00 2.14 -14.86
CA LYS A 40 6.63 0.98 -15.50
C LYS A 40 8.05 1.27 -15.99
N THR A 41 8.24 2.41 -16.69
CA THR A 41 9.44 2.66 -17.48
C THR A 41 10.43 3.60 -16.84
N HIS A 42 9.98 4.57 -16.04
CA HIS A 42 10.86 5.58 -15.48
C HIS A 42 11.57 5.08 -14.22
N LYS A 43 12.90 5.04 -14.24
CA LYS A 43 13.76 4.45 -13.20
C LYS A 43 13.58 5.06 -11.80
N ARG A 44 13.24 6.35 -11.72
CA ARG A 44 13.05 7.04 -10.43
C ARG A 44 11.67 6.84 -9.83
N PHE A 45 10.66 6.45 -10.62
CA PHE A 45 9.35 6.10 -10.08
C PHE A 45 9.42 4.81 -9.28
N THR A 46 8.92 4.89 -8.05
CA THR A 46 8.74 3.67 -7.24
C THR A 46 7.61 2.83 -7.83
N LYS A 47 7.81 1.54 -7.90
CA LYS A 47 6.77 0.57 -8.28
C LYS A 47 5.83 0.31 -7.09
N HIS A 48 5.23 1.39 -6.61
CA HIS A 48 4.29 1.37 -5.49
C HIS A 48 3.16 2.38 -5.74
N LEU A 49 1.92 1.95 -5.51
CA LEU A 49 0.75 2.80 -5.52
C LEU A 49 -0.02 2.65 -4.20
N HIS A 50 -0.50 3.77 -3.68
CA HIS A 50 -1.43 3.77 -2.56
C HIS A 50 -2.83 4.10 -3.08
N LEU A 51 -3.72 3.10 -3.03
CA LEU A 51 -5.07 3.14 -3.57
C LEU A 51 -6.07 2.85 -2.44
N PRO A 52 -6.70 3.88 -1.84
CA PRO A 52 -7.65 3.67 -0.76
C PRO A 52 -8.91 2.93 -1.23
N LEU A 53 -9.10 1.71 -0.73
CA LEU A 53 -10.31 0.90 -0.97
C LEU A 53 -11.48 1.34 -0.10
N GLN A 54 -11.21 1.76 1.12
CA GLN A 54 -12.13 2.18 2.16
C GLN A 54 -12.99 1.04 2.74
N ALA A 55 -13.66 0.22 1.93
CA ALA A 55 -14.40 -0.97 2.34
C ALA A 55 -14.42 -2.01 1.21
N GLY A 56 -14.50 -3.29 1.56
CA GLY A 56 -14.53 -4.40 0.59
C GLY A 56 -15.95 -4.94 0.36
N SER A 57 -16.99 -4.15 0.58
CA SER A 57 -18.38 -4.48 0.23
C SER A 57 -19.06 -3.29 -0.41
N ASP A 58 -19.81 -3.53 -1.49
CA ASP A 58 -20.47 -2.47 -2.26
C ASP A 58 -21.52 -1.72 -1.46
N GLU A 59 -22.19 -2.42 -0.53
CA GLU A 59 -23.17 -1.83 0.37
C GLU A 59 -22.54 -0.75 1.26
N ILE A 60 -21.36 -1.01 1.80
CA ILE A 60 -20.62 -0.04 2.65
C ILE A 60 -19.96 1.03 1.80
N LEU A 61 -19.40 0.71 0.65
CA LEU A 61 -18.88 1.72 -0.30
C LEU A 61 -19.96 2.73 -0.67
N LYS A 62 -21.17 2.26 -1.00
CA LYS A 62 -22.32 3.11 -1.30
C LYS A 62 -22.73 3.97 -0.09
N ALA A 63 -22.75 3.39 1.12
CA ALA A 63 -23.06 4.12 2.35
C ALA A 63 -22.00 5.19 2.66
N MET A 64 -20.73 4.96 2.29
CA MET A 64 -19.62 5.93 2.35
C MET A 64 -19.66 6.97 1.22
N ASN A 65 -20.66 6.92 0.33
CA ASN A 65 -20.75 7.76 -0.88
C ASN A 65 -19.54 7.59 -1.83
N ARG A 66 -19.03 6.36 -1.95
CA ARG A 66 -18.01 6.02 -2.95
C ARG A 66 -18.67 5.69 -4.29
N HIS A 67 -18.04 6.13 -5.39
CA HIS A 67 -18.58 6.03 -6.74
C HIS A 67 -17.93 4.90 -7.56
N TYR A 68 -17.46 3.86 -6.89
CA TYR A 68 -16.91 2.64 -7.48
C TYR A 68 -17.40 1.41 -6.71
N THR A 69 -17.35 0.28 -7.38
CA THR A 69 -17.68 -1.04 -6.84
C THR A 69 -16.41 -1.84 -6.53
N THR A 70 -16.55 -2.91 -5.74
CA THR A 70 -15.47 -3.88 -5.50
C THR A 70 -14.98 -4.51 -6.81
N ASP A 71 -15.89 -4.84 -7.74
CA ASP A 71 -15.55 -5.37 -9.06
C ASP A 71 -14.70 -4.40 -9.90
N GLU A 72 -15.08 -3.12 -9.94
CA GLU A 72 -14.32 -2.09 -10.66
C GLU A 72 -12.94 -1.91 -10.06
N PHE A 73 -12.85 -1.92 -8.72
CA PHE A 73 -11.58 -1.84 -8.02
C PHE A 73 -10.69 -3.07 -8.30
N ALA A 74 -11.26 -4.27 -8.30
CA ALA A 74 -10.53 -5.51 -8.61
C ALA A 74 -9.96 -5.50 -10.03
N ARG A 75 -10.78 -5.09 -11.02
CA ARG A 75 -10.32 -4.95 -12.43
C ARG A 75 -9.20 -3.92 -12.57
N LEU A 76 -9.27 -2.82 -11.82
CA LEU A 76 -8.19 -1.82 -11.80
C LEU A 76 -6.89 -2.43 -11.27
N ILE A 77 -6.94 -3.15 -10.12
CA ILE A 77 -5.78 -3.82 -9.52
C ILE A 77 -5.18 -4.85 -10.49
N GLU A 78 -6.03 -5.65 -11.12
CA GLU A 78 -5.60 -6.64 -12.12
C GLU A 78 -4.90 -5.98 -13.31
N ASN A 79 -5.47 -4.90 -13.85
CA ASN A 79 -4.86 -4.14 -14.93
C ASN A 79 -3.50 -3.56 -14.53
N ILE A 80 -3.40 -2.95 -13.35
CA ILE A 80 -2.15 -2.39 -12.83
C ILE A 80 -1.06 -3.48 -12.73
N ARG A 81 -1.40 -4.65 -12.20
CA ARG A 81 -0.45 -5.76 -12.04
C ARG A 81 -0.05 -6.40 -13.36
N ARG A 82 -0.95 -6.42 -14.34
CA ARG A 82 -0.62 -6.88 -15.69
C ARG A 82 0.41 -5.96 -16.34
N GLU A 83 0.26 -4.64 -16.18
CA GLU A 83 1.20 -3.66 -16.75
C GLU A 83 2.52 -3.57 -15.96
N VAL A 84 2.46 -3.73 -14.62
CA VAL A 84 3.62 -3.64 -13.73
C VAL A 84 3.60 -4.83 -12.75
N PRO A 85 4.10 -6.01 -13.14
CA PRO A 85 3.92 -7.26 -12.38
C PRO A 85 4.44 -7.26 -10.94
N ASP A 86 5.52 -6.52 -10.67
CA ASP A 86 6.16 -6.45 -9.34
C ASP A 86 5.68 -5.26 -8.49
N ILE A 87 4.60 -4.59 -8.92
CA ILE A 87 4.10 -3.42 -8.21
C ILE A 87 3.56 -3.78 -6.83
N ALA A 88 3.94 -2.99 -5.85
CA ALA A 88 3.33 -3.02 -4.53
C ALA A 88 2.10 -2.11 -4.50
N ILE A 89 1.02 -2.61 -3.94
CA ILE A 89 -0.21 -1.82 -3.73
C ILE A 89 -0.50 -1.79 -2.25
N SER A 90 -0.64 -0.58 -1.72
CA SER A 90 -1.13 -0.35 -0.36
C SER A 90 -2.50 0.30 -0.39
N THR A 91 -3.26 0.14 0.70
CA THR A 91 -4.63 0.62 0.79
C THR A 91 -4.99 1.09 2.19
N ASP A 92 -6.09 1.84 2.29
CA ASP A 92 -6.77 2.18 3.55
C ASP A 92 -8.09 1.43 3.62
N ILE A 93 -8.41 0.89 4.79
CA ILE A 93 -9.68 0.22 5.07
C ILE A 93 -10.25 0.74 6.39
N ILE A 94 -11.53 1.11 6.35
CA ILE A 94 -12.30 1.52 7.52
C ILE A 94 -13.23 0.36 7.88
N VAL A 95 -13.18 -0.10 9.13
CA VAL A 95 -14.08 -1.13 9.67
C VAL A 95 -15.06 -0.54 10.67
N GLY A 96 -16.24 -1.14 10.77
CA GLY A 96 -17.28 -0.69 11.69
C GLY A 96 -17.96 0.60 11.26
N PHE A 97 -18.04 0.88 9.95
CA PHE A 97 -18.86 1.95 9.42
C PHE A 97 -20.34 1.69 9.75
N PRO A 98 -21.16 2.73 10.00
CA PRO A 98 -22.58 2.55 10.30
C PRO A 98 -23.29 1.67 9.26
N GLY A 99 -23.94 0.61 9.72
CA GLY A 99 -24.61 -0.38 8.88
C GLY A 99 -23.76 -1.57 8.46
N GLU A 100 -22.48 -1.62 8.82
CA GLU A 100 -21.66 -2.80 8.58
C GLU A 100 -22.09 -3.96 9.49
N THR A 101 -22.74 -4.97 8.91
CA THR A 101 -23.07 -6.23 9.59
C THR A 101 -21.86 -7.16 9.64
N ASP A 102 -21.97 -8.29 10.33
CA ASP A 102 -20.90 -9.29 10.34
C ASP A 102 -20.70 -9.92 8.96
N GLU A 103 -21.77 -10.12 8.19
CA GLU A 103 -21.70 -10.61 6.82
C GLU A 103 -20.98 -9.62 5.89
N LEU A 104 -21.27 -8.32 6.02
CA LEU A 104 -20.60 -7.28 5.22
C LEU A 104 -19.13 -7.11 5.61
N PHE A 105 -18.82 -7.24 6.90
CA PHE A 105 -17.43 -7.28 7.35
C PHE A 105 -16.69 -8.50 6.79
N GLN A 106 -17.31 -9.68 6.81
CA GLN A 106 -16.71 -10.91 6.26
C GLN A 106 -16.46 -10.77 4.75
N LYS A 107 -17.42 -10.22 3.97
CA LYS A 107 -17.23 -9.89 2.55
C LYS A 107 -16.02 -8.96 2.36
N SER A 108 -15.92 -7.90 3.20
CA SER A 108 -14.80 -6.95 3.13
C SER A 108 -13.46 -7.61 3.42
N LEU A 109 -13.41 -8.52 4.40
CA LEU A 109 -12.20 -9.26 4.76
C LEU A 109 -11.75 -10.18 3.62
N GLU A 110 -12.67 -10.94 3.03
CA GLU A 110 -12.40 -11.85 1.91
C GLU A 110 -11.96 -11.09 0.66
N PHE A 111 -12.65 -9.99 0.34
CA PHE A 111 -12.27 -9.13 -0.77
C PHE A 111 -10.87 -8.54 -0.57
N ALA A 112 -10.58 -7.94 0.57
CA ALA A 112 -9.27 -7.37 0.87
C ALA A 112 -8.16 -8.42 0.80
N LYS A 113 -8.42 -9.64 1.27
CA LYS A 113 -7.50 -10.78 1.16
C LYS A 113 -7.23 -11.13 -0.30
N SER A 114 -8.26 -11.22 -1.14
CA SER A 114 -8.12 -11.58 -2.56
C SER A 114 -7.32 -10.54 -3.36
N MET A 115 -7.30 -9.29 -2.91
CA MET A 115 -6.53 -8.23 -3.54
C MET A 115 -5.03 -8.32 -3.31
N GLY A 116 -4.55 -9.06 -2.32
CA GLY A 116 -3.12 -9.28 -2.07
C GLY A 116 -2.34 -7.98 -1.90
N PHE A 117 -2.82 -7.09 -1.05
CA PHE A 117 -2.16 -5.83 -0.76
C PHE A 117 -0.85 -6.05 0.00
N MET A 118 0.19 -5.29 -0.37
CA MET A 118 1.47 -5.30 0.35
C MET A 118 1.34 -4.66 1.74
N LYS A 119 0.46 -3.66 1.88
CA LYS A 119 0.20 -2.99 3.15
C LYS A 119 -1.23 -2.50 3.21
N MET A 120 -1.86 -2.68 4.36
CA MET A 120 -3.18 -2.13 4.65
C MET A 120 -3.14 -1.29 5.91
N HIS A 121 -3.63 -0.07 5.82
CA HIS A 121 -3.88 0.77 6.99
C HIS A 121 -5.33 0.57 7.40
N VAL A 122 -5.52 -0.02 8.57
CA VAL A 122 -6.84 -0.38 9.08
C VAL A 122 -7.26 0.61 10.15
N PHE A 123 -8.39 1.25 9.96
CA PHE A 123 -8.95 2.24 10.87
C PHE A 123 -10.33 1.81 11.37
N PRO A 124 -10.62 1.92 12.66
CA PRO A 124 -12.00 1.87 13.12
C PRO A 124 -12.73 3.14 12.65
N TYR A 125 -13.98 2.98 12.24
CA TYR A 125 -14.81 4.16 11.98
C TYR A 125 -14.89 5.03 13.23
N SER A 126 -14.58 6.32 13.08
CA SER A 126 -14.68 7.32 14.12
C SER A 126 -15.78 8.33 13.77
N LYS A 127 -16.74 8.50 14.69
CA LYS A 127 -17.85 9.43 14.53
C LYS A 127 -17.35 10.87 14.55
N ARG A 128 -17.54 11.59 13.44
CA ARG A 128 -17.16 13.01 13.32
C ARG A 128 -18.41 13.87 13.26
N ALA A 129 -18.54 14.83 14.17
CA ALA A 129 -19.66 15.76 14.20
C ALA A 129 -19.83 16.47 12.84
N GLY A 130 -21.07 16.65 12.42
CA GLY A 130 -21.40 17.31 11.15
C GLY A 130 -21.44 16.39 9.92
N THR A 131 -20.94 15.17 10.00
CA THR A 131 -20.97 14.24 8.86
C THR A 131 -22.30 13.48 8.77
N PRO A 132 -22.77 13.10 7.55
CA PRO A 132 -23.94 12.25 7.38
C PRO A 132 -23.84 10.95 8.16
N ALA A 133 -22.68 10.28 8.13
CA ALA A 133 -22.43 9.02 8.83
C ALA A 133 -22.59 9.12 10.36
N ALA A 134 -22.29 10.29 10.94
CA ALA A 134 -22.50 10.54 12.36
C ALA A 134 -23.98 10.56 12.78
N LYS A 135 -24.90 10.81 11.83
CA LYS A 135 -26.36 10.84 12.03
C LYS A 135 -27.05 9.52 11.78
N MET A 136 -26.35 8.54 11.23
CA MET A 136 -26.89 7.19 11.00
C MET A 136 -27.21 6.52 12.33
N THR A 137 -28.34 5.81 12.41
CA THR A 137 -28.82 5.16 13.64
C THR A 137 -28.18 3.80 13.90
N ASN A 138 -27.70 3.13 12.85
CA ASN A 138 -27.12 1.79 12.87
C ASN A 138 -25.61 1.82 13.13
N GLN A 139 -25.18 2.55 14.16
CA GLN A 139 -23.79 2.60 14.61
C GLN A 139 -23.31 1.23 15.08
N VAL A 140 -22.08 0.85 14.76
CA VAL A 140 -21.47 -0.37 15.25
C VAL A 140 -20.88 -0.14 16.63
N ASP A 141 -21.02 -1.12 17.50
CA ASP A 141 -20.47 -1.09 18.87
C ASP A 141 -18.94 -1.01 18.87
N GLU A 142 -18.36 -0.29 19.83
CA GLU A 142 -16.90 -0.09 19.92
C GLU A 142 -16.11 -1.39 20.15
N ALA A 143 -16.70 -2.36 20.90
CA ALA A 143 -16.07 -3.67 21.10
C ALA A 143 -16.02 -4.46 19.79
N VAL A 144 -17.09 -4.40 18.99
CA VAL A 144 -17.16 -5.02 17.66
C VAL A 144 -16.15 -4.38 16.71
N LYS A 145 -16.04 -3.05 16.71
CA LYS A 145 -15.02 -2.35 15.91
C LYS A 145 -13.60 -2.80 16.24
N LYS A 146 -13.27 -2.89 17.54
CA LYS A 146 -11.94 -3.35 17.98
C LYS A 146 -11.65 -4.77 17.51
N GLN A 147 -12.63 -5.66 17.61
CA GLN A 147 -12.50 -7.04 17.12
C GLN A 147 -12.26 -7.06 15.60
N ARG A 148 -13.04 -6.32 14.83
CA ARG A 148 -12.90 -6.23 13.37
C ARG A 148 -11.56 -5.63 12.95
N VAL A 149 -11.07 -4.59 13.63
CA VAL A 149 -9.72 -4.03 13.42
C VAL A 149 -8.67 -5.13 13.59
N HIS A 150 -8.74 -5.88 14.70
CA HIS A 150 -7.76 -6.93 14.96
C HIS A 150 -7.77 -8.03 13.90
N LEU A 151 -8.96 -8.49 13.47
CA LEU A 151 -9.08 -9.49 12.40
C LEU A 151 -8.54 -8.99 11.06
N MET A 152 -8.87 -7.75 10.68
CA MET A 152 -8.40 -7.15 9.44
C MET A 152 -6.88 -6.90 9.47
N GLN A 153 -6.32 -6.46 10.60
CA GLN A 153 -4.87 -6.30 10.77
C GLN A 153 -4.12 -7.63 10.66
N LYS A 154 -4.64 -8.69 11.30
CA LYS A 154 -4.04 -10.03 11.18
C LYS A 154 -4.03 -10.52 9.72
N MET A 155 -5.11 -10.31 8.98
CA MET A 155 -5.16 -10.64 7.56
C MET A 155 -4.18 -9.74 6.75
N ALA A 156 -4.07 -8.46 7.09
CA ALA A 156 -3.12 -7.54 6.45
C ALA A 156 -1.66 -7.98 6.61
N GLU A 157 -1.29 -8.47 7.81
CA GLU A 157 0.05 -9.02 8.09
C GLU A 157 0.32 -10.28 7.25
N GLN A 158 -0.67 -11.15 7.10
CA GLN A 158 -0.57 -12.33 6.25
C GLN A 158 -0.37 -11.94 4.78
N SER A 159 -1.17 -11.01 4.28
CA SER A 159 -1.07 -10.51 2.90
C SER A 159 0.30 -9.87 2.61
N ALA A 160 0.83 -9.07 3.55
CA ALA A 160 2.16 -8.50 3.44
C ALA A 160 3.24 -9.59 3.39
N THR A 161 3.14 -10.60 4.26
CA THR A 161 4.06 -11.73 4.29
C THR A 161 4.07 -12.49 2.97
N GLU A 162 2.89 -12.82 2.42
CA GLU A 162 2.76 -13.48 1.13
C GLU A 162 3.36 -12.64 -0.01
N PHE A 163 3.16 -11.32 0.04
CA PHE A 163 3.78 -10.40 -0.91
C PHE A 163 5.32 -10.47 -0.83
N TYR A 164 5.89 -10.38 0.37
CA TYR A 164 7.36 -10.41 0.56
C TYR A 164 7.98 -11.75 0.16
N GLN A 165 7.31 -12.87 0.44
CA GLN A 165 7.79 -14.20 0.06
C GLN A 165 8.04 -14.36 -1.45
N ARG A 166 7.29 -13.65 -2.30
CA ARG A 166 7.48 -13.65 -3.76
C ARG A 166 8.84 -13.11 -4.21
N PHE A 167 9.51 -12.37 -3.33
CA PHE A 167 10.78 -11.70 -3.64
C PHE A 167 11.99 -12.35 -2.96
N LEU A 168 11.78 -13.37 -2.13
CA LEU A 168 12.90 -14.09 -1.52
C LEU A 168 13.77 -14.76 -2.59
N GLY A 169 15.09 -14.68 -2.41
CA GLY A 169 16.08 -15.16 -3.36
C GLY A 169 16.37 -14.22 -4.53
N ARG A 170 15.57 -13.16 -4.72
CA ARG A 170 15.78 -12.16 -5.79
C ARG A 170 16.80 -11.11 -5.36
N GLU A 171 17.44 -10.52 -6.35
CA GLU A 171 18.40 -9.42 -6.24
C GLU A 171 17.68 -8.13 -6.64
N LEU A 172 17.57 -7.19 -5.70
CA LEU A 172 16.88 -5.92 -5.92
C LEU A 172 17.74 -4.74 -5.50
N GLU A 173 17.54 -3.63 -6.19
CA GLU A 173 18.13 -2.34 -5.82
C GLU A 173 17.43 -1.77 -4.59
N VAL A 174 18.20 -1.42 -3.56
CA VAL A 174 17.74 -0.85 -2.30
C VAL A 174 18.33 0.52 -2.11
N LEU A 175 17.48 1.51 -1.85
CA LEU A 175 17.87 2.84 -1.37
C LEU A 175 17.89 2.80 0.16
N PHE A 176 19.07 2.95 0.74
CA PHE A 176 19.26 2.95 2.19
C PHE A 176 18.97 4.33 2.79
N GLU A 177 18.26 4.36 3.92
CA GLU A 177 17.71 5.59 4.50
C GLU A 177 18.28 5.87 5.89
N GLN A 178 18.34 4.85 6.75
CA GLN A 178 18.77 5.02 8.14
C GLN A 178 19.39 3.76 8.72
N GLU A 179 20.18 3.94 9.77
CA GLU A 179 20.69 2.84 10.60
C GLU A 179 19.88 2.75 11.89
N GLN A 180 19.44 1.55 12.22
CA GLN A 180 18.73 1.25 13.46
C GLN A 180 19.08 -0.16 13.96
N ASP A 181 19.36 -0.31 15.26
CA ASP A 181 19.65 -1.60 15.90
C ASP A 181 20.78 -2.40 15.23
N GLY A 182 21.82 -1.73 14.71
CA GLY A 182 22.95 -2.34 14.02
C GLY A 182 22.63 -2.89 12.63
N CYS A 183 21.47 -2.51 12.08
CA CYS A 183 21.09 -2.79 10.72
C CYS A 183 20.89 -1.49 9.94
N MET A 184 21.37 -1.47 8.71
CA MET A 184 20.98 -0.43 7.75
C MET A 184 19.64 -0.80 7.13
N GLU A 185 18.69 0.13 7.20
CA GLU A 185 17.35 -0.01 6.65
C GLU A 185 17.24 0.75 5.34
N GLY A 186 16.58 0.15 4.37
CA GLY A 186 16.30 0.77 3.08
C GLY A 186 15.02 0.23 2.42
N LEU A 187 14.69 0.81 1.30
CA LEU A 187 13.49 0.43 0.54
C LEU A 187 13.88 0.01 -0.88
N THR A 188 13.26 -1.06 -1.35
CA THR A 188 13.31 -1.41 -2.78
C THR A 188 12.46 -0.45 -3.61
N SER A 189 12.56 -0.53 -4.94
CA SER A 189 11.69 0.24 -5.84
C SER A 189 10.20 -0.06 -5.64
N ASN A 190 9.83 -1.29 -5.29
CA ASN A 190 8.46 -1.68 -4.96
C ASN A 190 8.16 -1.63 -3.45
N TYR A 191 8.90 -0.79 -2.74
CA TYR A 191 8.61 -0.38 -1.36
C TYR A 191 8.70 -1.50 -0.30
N ILE A 192 9.43 -2.58 -0.60
CA ILE A 192 9.77 -3.61 0.39
C ILE A 192 10.86 -3.04 1.30
N ARG A 193 10.66 -3.11 2.61
CA ARG A 193 11.69 -2.76 3.58
C ARG A 193 12.73 -3.85 3.63
N VAL A 194 13.99 -3.45 3.50
CA VAL A 194 15.14 -4.35 3.52
C VAL A 194 16.08 -3.94 4.65
N TYR A 195 16.52 -4.92 5.39
CA TYR A 195 17.50 -4.79 6.46
C TYR A 195 18.78 -5.50 6.04
N ILE A 196 19.91 -4.85 6.22
CA ILE A 196 21.22 -5.49 6.11
C ILE A 196 22.01 -5.24 7.38
N LYS A 197 22.87 -6.18 7.76
CA LYS A 197 23.83 -5.94 8.83
C LYS A 197 24.82 -4.88 8.35
N ASN A 198 24.94 -3.78 9.10
CA ASN A 198 25.85 -2.72 8.72
C ASN A 198 27.21 -2.91 9.41
N ASP A 199 28.25 -2.98 8.60
CA ASP A 199 29.65 -3.01 9.03
C ASP A 199 30.38 -1.68 8.76
N GLY A 200 29.62 -0.63 8.45
CA GLY A 200 30.12 0.72 8.16
C GLY A 200 30.35 1.03 6.68
N GLU A 201 30.09 0.08 5.79
CA GLU A 201 30.28 0.28 4.35
C GLU A 201 29.13 1.08 3.68
N ILE A 202 27.93 1.14 4.31
CA ILE A 202 26.75 1.78 3.75
C ILE A 202 26.31 2.96 4.59
N THR A 203 25.99 4.04 3.90
CA THR A 203 25.46 5.27 4.48
C THR A 203 24.08 5.63 3.94
N SER A 204 23.38 6.52 4.66
CA SER A 204 22.08 7.04 4.21
C SER A 204 22.19 7.69 2.82
N GLY A 205 21.26 7.34 1.96
CA GLY A 205 21.23 7.78 0.57
C GLY A 205 21.96 6.87 -0.40
N ASP A 206 22.68 5.85 0.05
CA ASP A 206 23.30 4.87 -0.84
C ASP A 206 22.27 3.99 -1.54
N ILE A 207 22.58 3.61 -2.78
CA ILE A 207 21.82 2.63 -3.54
C ILE A 207 22.73 1.45 -3.81
N ARG A 208 22.31 0.25 -3.40
CA ARG A 208 23.06 -0.99 -3.62
C ARG A 208 22.12 -2.11 -4.05
N PHE A 209 22.67 -3.09 -4.75
CA PHE A 209 21.99 -4.35 -5.00
C PHE A 209 22.10 -5.25 -3.78
N VAL A 210 20.98 -5.88 -3.42
CA VAL A 210 20.84 -6.73 -2.24
C VAL A 210 20.09 -7.99 -2.63
N LYS A 211 20.64 -9.14 -2.26
CA LYS A 211 19.93 -10.42 -2.32
C LYS A 211 18.99 -10.54 -1.14
N LEU A 212 17.71 -10.74 -1.40
CA LEU A 212 16.67 -10.86 -0.39
C LEU A 212 16.65 -12.30 0.17
N VAL A 213 17.01 -12.50 1.45
CA VAL A 213 17.31 -13.83 1.99
C VAL A 213 16.15 -14.42 2.76
N LYS A 214 15.61 -13.72 3.74
CA LYS A 214 14.55 -14.23 4.60
C LYS A 214 13.68 -13.11 5.18
N LEU A 215 12.47 -13.45 5.56
CA LEU A 215 11.59 -12.53 6.28
C LEU A 215 12.23 -12.08 7.59
N PHE A 216 12.13 -10.79 7.90
CA PHE A 216 12.72 -10.21 9.11
C PHE A 216 11.94 -8.96 9.51
N LYS A 217 11.52 -8.87 10.76
CA LYS A 217 10.66 -7.78 11.28
C LYS A 217 9.47 -7.54 10.33
N ASP A 218 9.29 -6.31 9.88
CA ASP A 218 8.25 -5.88 8.93
C ASP A 218 8.75 -5.81 7.47
N GLY A 219 9.74 -6.62 7.12
CA GLY A 219 10.37 -6.65 5.80
C GLY A 219 11.21 -7.89 5.56
N ILE A 220 12.37 -7.72 4.94
CA ILE A 220 13.27 -8.80 4.52
C ILE A 220 14.70 -8.50 4.96
N LEU A 221 15.39 -9.48 5.55
CA LEU A 221 16.84 -9.44 5.72
C LEU A 221 17.51 -9.77 4.38
N GLY A 222 18.47 -8.95 3.99
CA GLY A 222 19.22 -9.12 2.77
C GLY A 222 20.73 -9.18 3.01
N GLU A 223 21.44 -9.53 1.96
CA GLU A 223 22.90 -9.58 1.85
C GLU A 223 23.36 -8.72 0.68
N LEU A 224 24.40 -7.93 0.87
CA LEU A 224 25.02 -7.16 -0.21
C LEU A 224 25.61 -8.10 -1.28
N ILE A 225 25.57 -7.62 -2.54
CA ILE A 225 26.15 -8.31 -3.70
C ILE A 225 27.28 -7.47 -4.25
#